data_dd4f5b3f041e9a9952a2c66eac2ca941
#
_entry.id   dd4f5b3f041e9a9952a2c66eac2ca941
#
_cell.length_a   1.000
_cell.length_b   1.000
_cell.length_c   1.000
_cell.angle_alpha   90.00
_cell.angle_beta   90.00
_cell.angle_gamma   90.00
#
_symmetry.space_group_name_H-M   'P 1'
#
loop_
_entity.id
_entity.type
_entity.pdbx_description
1 polymer ?
#
loop_
_entity_poly.entity_id
_entity_poly.type
_entity_poly.pdbx_seq_one_letter_code
_entity_poly.pdbx_strand_id
1 'polypeptide(L)'
;MFSCVKAYEDQNYASLKRACLRQKVLFEDPHFPATDDSLYYKGAPGPTVRWKRPKGLPSSTQTQDTFHSDFLGHPDVSLSVSIPILEQEWDPEKPNAYAGIFHFHFWRFGEWVDVVIDDRLPTVNNQLIYCHSNSRNEFWCALVEKAYAKLAGCYQALDGGNTADALVDFTGGVSEPIDLIEGNFANDEAKRNQLFERVLKVHSRGGLISASIKAVTAADMEARLACGLVKGHAYAVTDVRKVRLGHGLLAFFKSEKLDMIRLRNPWGEREWNGPWSDTSEEWQKVSKSEREKMGVTVQDDGEFWMTFEDVCRYFTDVIKCRLLNTSYLSIHKTWEEARLRGAWTRHEDPRKNRSGGCINHKDTFFQNPQYIFEVKKPEDEVLICIQQRPKRSTRQEGKGENLAIGFDIYKVEENRQYRLHSLQQKAASSIYINSRSVFLRTDQPEGRYVIIPTTFEPGHTGEFLLRVFTDVPSNCRELCLDEPPRTCWSSLCGYPQQVTQVHVLGAAGLKDSPTGANSYVIIKCEGDKVRSAIQKGTSTPEYNVKGIFYRKKPGQPITVQIWNHRVLKDEFLGQVHLKADPDDLQNLHTLHLQDRSSRQPSDLPGTIGVCVLSSASLTAI
;
A
#
# COMPACT_ATOMS: atom_id res chain seq x y z
N MET A 1 15.95 11.02 0.04
CA MET A 1 16.72 10.46 1.18
C MET A 1 17.14 9.06 0.79
N PHE A 2 18.42 8.79 0.57
CA PHE A 2 18.88 7.41 0.39
C PHE A 2 18.60 6.67 1.70
N SER A 3 17.63 5.76 1.70
CA SER A 3 17.45 4.87 2.84
C SER A 3 18.77 4.07 2.96
N CYS A 4 19.42 4.15 4.12
CA CYS A 4 20.60 3.34 4.38
C CYS A 4 20.20 1.87 4.24
N VAL A 5 20.77 1.19 3.24
CA VAL A 5 20.53 -0.24 3.02
C VAL A 5 21.24 -1.00 4.13
N LYS A 6 20.52 -1.88 4.82
CA LYS A 6 21.08 -2.68 5.91
C LYS A 6 21.68 -3.97 5.39
N ALA A 7 22.89 -4.30 5.82
CA ALA A 7 23.47 -5.61 5.56
C ALA A 7 22.62 -6.71 6.25
N TYR A 8 22.18 -7.70 5.49
CA TYR A 8 21.49 -8.86 6.04
C TYR A 8 22.49 -9.75 6.76
N GLU A 9 22.17 -10.16 7.99
CA GLU A 9 23.06 -10.98 8.82
C GLU A 9 24.49 -10.40 8.97
N ASP A 10 24.59 -9.07 9.00
CA ASP A 10 25.84 -8.32 9.14
C ASP A 10 26.90 -8.60 8.04
N GLN A 11 26.49 -9.18 6.91
CA GLN A 11 27.36 -9.46 5.77
C GLN A 11 27.54 -8.22 4.88
N ASN A 12 28.73 -7.64 4.92
CA ASN A 12 29.07 -6.51 4.05
C ASN A 12 29.76 -7.02 2.77
N TYR A 13 29.07 -6.88 1.62
CA TYR A 13 29.52 -7.34 0.32
C TYR A 13 30.94 -6.88 -0.04
N ALA A 14 31.19 -5.58 0.03
CA ALA A 14 32.50 -5.02 -0.38
C ALA A 14 33.67 -5.51 0.48
N SER A 15 33.43 -5.72 1.77
CA SER A 15 34.45 -6.23 2.70
C SER A 15 34.72 -7.70 2.45
N LEU A 16 33.69 -8.51 2.25
CA LEU A 16 33.79 -9.95 1.98
C LEU A 16 34.49 -10.19 0.62
N LYS A 17 34.09 -9.45 -0.42
CA LYS A 17 34.72 -9.53 -1.75
C LYS A 17 36.20 -9.22 -1.69
N ARG A 18 36.61 -8.12 -1.03
CA ARG A 18 38.01 -7.75 -0.86
C ARG A 18 38.82 -8.80 -0.11
N ALA A 19 38.23 -9.42 0.90
CA ALA A 19 38.87 -10.49 1.66
C ALA A 19 39.13 -11.71 0.76
N CYS A 20 38.14 -12.16 -0.01
CA CYS A 20 38.27 -13.28 -0.94
C CYS A 20 39.31 -13.01 -2.02
N LEU A 21 39.33 -11.83 -2.64
CA LEU A 21 40.32 -11.45 -3.64
C LEU A 21 41.73 -11.42 -3.08
N ARG A 22 41.96 -10.92 -1.87
CA ARG A 22 43.28 -10.92 -1.21
C ARG A 22 43.79 -12.33 -0.93
N GLN A 23 42.85 -13.21 -0.50
CA GLN A 23 43.20 -14.61 -0.19
C GLN A 23 43.21 -15.51 -1.42
N LYS A 24 42.79 -14.98 -2.59
CA LYS A 24 42.66 -15.73 -3.86
C LYS A 24 41.74 -16.96 -3.73
N VAL A 25 40.65 -16.81 -2.96
CA VAL A 25 39.61 -17.85 -2.76
C VAL A 25 38.27 -17.33 -3.24
N LEU A 26 37.40 -18.23 -3.65
CA LEU A 26 36.03 -17.89 -3.95
C LEU A 26 35.20 -17.87 -2.65
N PHE A 27 34.28 -16.94 -2.56
CA PHE A 27 33.39 -16.82 -1.43
C PHE A 27 32.55 -18.10 -1.22
N GLU A 28 32.40 -18.49 0.02
CA GLU A 28 31.47 -19.52 0.49
C GLU A 28 30.64 -18.91 1.61
N ASP A 29 29.32 -18.88 1.40
CA ASP A 29 28.39 -18.26 2.34
C ASP A 29 28.21 -19.12 3.61
N PRO A 30 28.65 -18.67 4.79
CA PRO A 30 28.50 -19.44 6.02
C PRO A 30 27.06 -19.41 6.55
N HIS A 31 26.23 -18.41 6.16
CA HIS A 31 24.86 -18.24 6.61
C HIS A 31 23.85 -18.96 5.68
N PHE A 32 24.27 -19.33 4.47
CA PHE A 32 23.48 -20.11 3.52
C PHE A 32 24.38 -21.14 2.84
N PRO A 33 24.87 -22.15 3.55
CA PRO A 33 25.86 -23.10 3.07
C PRO A 33 25.27 -23.99 1.95
N ALA A 34 26.17 -24.54 1.12
CA ALA A 34 25.79 -25.44 0.03
C ALA A 34 25.53 -26.86 0.58
N THR A 35 24.50 -26.99 1.43
CA THR A 35 24.06 -28.22 2.13
C THR A 35 22.54 -28.38 2.02
N ASP A 36 22.05 -29.54 2.44
CA ASP A 36 20.62 -29.84 2.42
C ASP A 36 19.80 -28.93 3.37
N ASP A 37 20.39 -28.34 4.40
CA ASP A 37 19.73 -27.40 5.30
C ASP A 37 19.29 -26.14 4.57
N SER A 38 20.03 -25.72 3.52
CA SER A 38 19.64 -24.61 2.66
C SER A 38 18.55 -24.97 1.63
N LEU A 39 18.29 -26.26 1.45
CA LEU A 39 17.26 -26.76 0.53
C LEU A 39 15.95 -27.06 1.25
N TYR A 40 15.99 -27.75 2.37
CA TYR A 40 14.83 -28.37 2.99
C TYR A 40 14.73 -28.08 4.48
N TYR A 41 13.52 -27.90 4.98
CA TYR A 41 13.22 -27.83 6.42
C TYR A 41 12.37 -29.00 6.91
N LYS A 42 11.81 -29.82 6.02
CA LYS A 42 10.98 -31.00 6.33
C LYS A 42 11.62 -32.32 5.92
N GLY A 43 12.94 -32.43 6.04
CA GLY A 43 13.69 -33.56 5.57
C GLY A 43 14.02 -33.47 4.07
N ALA A 44 14.90 -34.32 3.58
CA ALA A 44 15.34 -34.36 2.18
C ALA A 44 14.61 -35.48 1.41
N PRO A 45 13.46 -35.23 0.80
CA PRO A 45 12.86 -36.17 -0.12
C PRO A 45 13.40 -35.88 -1.53
N GLY A 46 14.22 -36.71 -2.10
CA GLY A 46 14.57 -36.54 -3.50
C GLY A 46 15.95 -37.04 -3.89
N PRO A 47 16.35 -36.84 -5.15
CA PRO A 47 17.66 -37.22 -5.66
C PRO A 47 18.77 -36.43 -4.97
N THR A 48 19.97 -37.00 -4.93
CA THR A 48 21.17 -36.36 -4.37
C THR A 48 21.46 -35.05 -5.11
N VAL A 49 21.38 -33.94 -4.41
CA VAL A 49 21.67 -32.59 -4.95
C VAL A 49 23.18 -32.35 -4.88
N ARG A 50 23.73 -31.82 -5.97
CA ARG A 50 25.11 -31.34 -6.03
C ARG A 50 25.13 -29.84 -6.25
N TRP A 51 25.81 -29.11 -5.38
CA TRP A 51 26.01 -27.69 -5.50
C TRP A 51 27.16 -27.39 -6.46
N LYS A 52 26.91 -26.57 -7.48
CA LYS A 52 27.89 -26.22 -8.50
C LYS A 52 27.92 -24.71 -8.73
N ARG A 53 29.10 -24.21 -9.05
CA ARG A 53 29.26 -22.84 -9.53
C ARG A 53 28.95 -22.78 -11.04
N PRO A 54 28.47 -21.64 -11.58
CA PRO A 54 28.17 -21.48 -13.01
C PRO A 54 29.27 -22.01 -13.97
N LYS A 55 30.53 -21.75 -13.64
CA LYS A 55 31.69 -22.27 -14.42
C LYS A 55 31.81 -23.80 -14.46
N GLY A 56 31.19 -24.50 -13.56
CA GLY A 56 31.20 -25.97 -13.47
C GLY A 56 29.95 -26.63 -14.10
N LEU A 57 29.07 -25.85 -14.68
CA LEU A 57 27.89 -26.34 -15.40
C LEU A 57 28.25 -26.49 -16.88
N PRO A 58 27.72 -27.49 -17.60
CA PRO A 58 28.01 -27.69 -19.00
C PRO A 58 27.43 -26.54 -19.81
N SER A 59 28.23 -25.54 -20.08
CA SER A 59 27.97 -24.52 -21.10
C SER A 59 28.66 -24.91 -22.38
N SER A 60 27.93 -25.07 -23.46
CA SER A 60 28.52 -25.09 -24.78
C SER A 60 28.96 -23.68 -25.09
N THR A 61 30.27 -23.49 -25.26
CA THR A 61 30.96 -22.32 -25.83
C THR A 61 30.97 -21.03 -24.99
N GLN A 62 32.17 -20.54 -24.77
CA GLN A 62 32.51 -19.22 -24.28
C GLN A 62 31.82 -18.13 -25.11
N THR A 63 30.73 -17.63 -24.63
CA THR A 63 30.15 -16.37 -25.06
C THR A 63 29.93 -15.51 -23.83
N GLN A 64 30.27 -14.25 -23.95
CA GLN A 64 30.21 -13.20 -22.95
C GLN A 64 28.91 -13.30 -22.15
N ASP A 65 29.05 -13.57 -20.84
CA ASP A 65 27.95 -13.51 -19.89
C ASP A 65 27.44 -12.07 -19.77
N THR A 66 26.57 -11.67 -20.66
CA THR A 66 25.83 -10.42 -20.52
C THR A 66 24.72 -10.66 -19.52
N PHE A 67 24.84 -10.09 -18.33
CA PHE A 67 23.74 -9.95 -17.39
C PHE A 67 22.70 -8.99 -17.97
N HIS A 68 21.94 -9.42 -18.98
CA HIS A 68 20.83 -8.64 -19.50
C HIS A 68 19.59 -8.86 -18.62
N SER A 69 18.99 -7.75 -18.24
CA SER A 69 17.82 -7.62 -17.39
C SER A 69 16.52 -8.02 -18.12
N ASP A 70 16.46 -9.16 -18.79
CA ASP A 70 15.28 -9.61 -19.52
C ASP A 70 14.15 -10.15 -18.62
N PHE A 71 14.25 -9.91 -17.31
CA PHE A 71 13.15 -10.24 -16.37
C PHE A 71 11.88 -9.43 -16.64
N LEU A 72 11.98 -8.35 -17.40
CA LEU A 72 10.86 -7.51 -17.82
C LEU A 72 10.86 -7.37 -19.35
N GLY A 73 10.94 -8.45 -20.06
CA GLY A 73 10.72 -8.67 -21.48
C GLY A 73 10.43 -7.52 -22.42
N HIS A 74 11.09 -6.35 -22.34
CA HIS A 74 11.10 -5.31 -23.37
C HIS A 74 12.19 -4.28 -23.13
N PRO A 75 12.97 -3.89 -24.17
CA PRO A 75 13.98 -2.83 -24.06
C PRO A 75 13.43 -1.45 -23.70
N ASP A 76 12.13 -1.21 -23.84
CA ASP A 76 11.49 0.06 -23.50
C ASP A 76 11.01 0.18 -22.04
N VAL A 77 11.06 -0.90 -21.26
CA VAL A 77 10.77 -0.90 -19.81
C VAL A 77 12.04 -0.69 -18.97
N SER A 78 13.17 -0.46 -19.62
CA SER A 78 14.50 -0.28 -19.00
C SER A 78 14.65 0.97 -18.16
N LEU A 79 13.62 1.77 -17.94
CA LEU A 79 13.70 3.00 -17.19
C LEU A 79 12.99 2.88 -15.84
N SER A 80 13.82 2.74 -14.81
CA SER A 80 13.55 3.11 -13.41
C SER A 80 12.88 2.14 -12.45
N VAL A 81 12.78 0.88 -12.73
CA VAL A 81 12.56 -0.06 -11.64
C VAL A 81 13.91 -0.41 -11.07
N SER A 82 14.25 0.15 -9.90
CA SER A 82 15.35 -0.35 -9.09
C SER A 82 14.97 -1.76 -8.60
N ILE A 83 15.01 -2.71 -9.52
CA ILE A 83 14.95 -4.13 -9.18
C ILE A 83 16.18 -4.40 -8.32
N PRO A 84 16.14 -5.36 -7.39
CA PRO A 84 17.23 -5.69 -6.47
C PRO A 84 18.55 -6.09 -7.14
N ILE A 85 18.64 -5.99 -8.46
CA ILE A 85 19.85 -6.29 -9.24
C ILE A 85 20.75 -5.05 -9.19
N LEU A 86 21.70 -5.11 -8.27
CA LEU A 86 22.79 -4.16 -8.21
C LEU A 86 23.80 -4.45 -9.33
N GLU A 87 24.55 -3.44 -9.75
CA GLU A 87 25.75 -3.69 -10.54
C GLU A 87 26.64 -4.65 -9.76
N GLN A 88 26.64 -5.89 -10.20
CA GLN A 88 27.57 -6.89 -9.70
C GLN A 88 28.94 -6.51 -10.25
N GLU A 89 29.87 -6.10 -9.40
CA GLU A 89 31.19 -5.68 -9.79
C GLU A 89 32.02 -6.86 -10.38
N TRP A 90 31.47 -7.49 -11.42
CA TRP A 90 32.12 -8.53 -12.17
C TRP A 90 32.35 -8.06 -13.60
N ASP A 91 33.60 -8.14 -14.03
CA ASP A 91 34.02 -7.76 -15.36
C ASP A 91 34.64 -9.02 -16.02
N PRO A 92 34.02 -9.54 -17.08
CA PRO A 92 34.56 -10.72 -17.79
C PRO A 92 35.97 -10.51 -18.34
N GLU A 93 36.37 -9.26 -18.63
CA GLU A 93 37.71 -8.92 -19.07
C GLU A 93 38.74 -8.94 -17.91
N LYS A 94 38.26 -8.96 -16.67
CA LYS A 94 39.10 -9.01 -15.46
C LYS A 94 38.80 -10.27 -14.61
N PRO A 95 39.11 -11.46 -15.10
CA PRO A 95 38.81 -12.72 -14.42
C PRO A 95 39.40 -12.82 -13.01
N ASN A 96 40.50 -12.08 -12.74
CA ASN A 96 41.12 -12.01 -11.42
C ASN A 96 40.29 -11.19 -10.40
N ALA A 97 39.27 -10.43 -10.84
CA ALA A 97 38.36 -9.70 -9.98
C ALA A 97 37.11 -10.52 -9.57
N TYR A 98 36.97 -11.75 -10.07
CA TYR A 98 35.89 -12.64 -9.74
C TYR A 98 36.11 -13.31 -8.37
N ALA A 99 35.18 -13.14 -7.47
CA ALA A 99 35.23 -13.69 -6.12
C ALA A 99 34.13 -14.71 -5.81
N GLY A 100 33.24 -15.04 -6.76
CA GLY A 100 32.10 -15.95 -6.56
C GLY A 100 31.11 -15.45 -5.55
N ILE A 101 30.98 -14.14 -5.39
CA ILE A 101 30.10 -13.46 -4.44
C ILE A 101 29.17 -12.52 -5.19
N PHE A 102 27.88 -12.54 -4.82
CA PHE A 102 26.84 -11.69 -5.39
C PHE A 102 26.00 -11.09 -4.28
N HIS A 103 25.29 -10.00 -4.56
CA HIS A 103 24.38 -9.41 -3.60
C HIS A 103 23.15 -8.79 -4.28
N PHE A 104 22.04 -8.77 -3.54
CA PHE A 104 20.75 -8.30 -4.01
C PHE A 104 20.04 -7.52 -2.93
N HIS A 105 19.33 -6.45 -3.30
CA HIS A 105 18.52 -5.69 -2.37
C HIS A 105 17.08 -6.19 -2.37
N PHE A 106 16.53 -6.40 -1.17
CA PHE A 106 15.12 -6.73 -0.99
C PHE A 106 14.48 -5.78 0.01
N TRP A 107 13.21 -5.48 -0.24
CA TRP A 107 12.42 -4.72 0.71
C TRP A 107 11.88 -5.63 1.82
N ARG A 108 12.24 -5.34 3.05
CA ARG A 108 11.80 -6.11 4.22
C ARG A 108 11.23 -5.19 5.28
N PHE A 109 9.91 -5.23 5.45
CA PHE A 109 9.23 -4.57 6.57
C PHE A 109 9.64 -3.08 6.77
N GLY A 110 9.64 -2.32 5.68
CA GLY A 110 9.94 -0.87 5.70
C GLY A 110 11.39 -0.48 5.41
N GLU A 111 12.28 -1.45 5.17
CA GLU A 111 13.71 -1.20 4.93
C GLU A 111 14.22 -2.03 3.75
N TRP A 112 15.21 -1.47 3.04
CA TRP A 112 15.98 -2.23 2.08
C TRP A 112 17.08 -3.00 2.82
N VAL A 113 17.23 -4.27 2.49
CA VAL A 113 18.29 -5.13 3.02
C VAL A 113 19.16 -5.65 1.89
N ASP A 114 20.48 -5.66 2.10
CA ASP A 114 21.49 -6.17 1.17
C ASP A 114 21.80 -7.62 1.52
N VAL A 115 21.44 -8.55 0.65
CA VAL A 115 21.57 -9.99 0.85
C VAL A 115 22.74 -10.49 0.04
N VAL A 116 23.79 -10.92 0.70
CA VAL A 116 24.98 -11.49 0.09
C VAL A 116 24.85 -13.00 -0.01
N ILE A 117 25.25 -13.57 -1.15
CA ILE A 117 25.28 -15.02 -1.41
C ILE A 117 26.56 -15.42 -2.13
N ASP A 118 26.91 -16.68 -2.08
CA ASP A 118 27.87 -17.28 -3.02
C ASP A 118 27.16 -17.80 -4.28
N ASP A 119 27.92 -18.08 -5.33
CA ASP A 119 27.43 -18.53 -6.63
C ASP A 119 27.27 -20.06 -6.76
N ARG A 120 27.31 -20.82 -5.65
CA ARG A 120 27.01 -22.25 -5.68
C ARG A 120 25.50 -22.47 -5.79
N LEU A 121 25.05 -23.11 -6.86
CA LEU A 121 23.65 -23.38 -7.17
C LEU A 121 23.34 -24.87 -7.09
N PRO A 122 22.12 -25.26 -6.63
CA PRO A 122 21.75 -26.67 -6.48
C PRO A 122 21.41 -27.30 -7.84
N THR A 123 21.98 -28.49 -8.10
CA THR A 123 21.82 -29.23 -9.34
C THR A 123 21.56 -30.71 -9.13
N VAL A 124 20.82 -31.30 -10.06
CA VAL A 124 20.68 -32.76 -10.24
C VAL A 124 21.06 -33.09 -11.68
N ASN A 125 21.94 -34.07 -11.87
CA ASN A 125 22.43 -34.45 -13.19
C ASN A 125 23.01 -33.27 -13.99
N ASN A 126 23.68 -32.32 -13.32
CA ASN A 126 24.25 -31.09 -13.87
C ASN A 126 23.20 -30.08 -14.43
N GLN A 127 21.95 -30.19 -14.06
CA GLN A 127 20.91 -29.22 -14.38
C GLN A 127 20.45 -28.52 -13.11
N LEU A 128 20.19 -27.22 -13.19
CA LEU A 128 19.55 -26.47 -12.10
C LEU A 128 18.18 -27.06 -11.80
N ILE A 129 17.84 -27.20 -10.53
CA ILE A 129 16.57 -27.83 -10.09
C ILE A 129 15.49 -26.83 -9.68
N TYR A 130 15.83 -25.54 -9.63
CA TYR A 130 14.92 -24.46 -9.33
C TYR A 130 14.88 -23.45 -10.48
N CYS A 131 14.66 -22.18 -10.22
CA CYS A 131 14.55 -21.15 -11.24
C CYS A 131 15.81 -21.10 -12.14
N HIS A 132 15.60 -21.10 -13.43
CA HIS A 132 16.66 -21.00 -14.43
C HIS A 132 16.14 -20.30 -15.68
N SER A 133 17.05 -19.69 -16.44
CA SER A 133 16.75 -19.11 -17.75
C SER A 133 16.71 -20.20 -18.82
N ASN A 134 15.92 -19.97 -19.88
CA ASN A 134 15.98 -20.78 -21.10
C ASN A 134 17.34 -20.58 -21.82
N SER A 135 18.01 -19.47 -21.57
CA SER A 135 19.38 -19.21 -22.02
C SER A 135 20.38 -19.92 -21.11
N ARG A 136 21.07 -20.92 -21.61
CA ARG A 136 21.98 -21.76 -20.82
C ARG A 136 23.14 -21.03 -20.13
N ASN A 137 23.42 -19.80 -20.54
CA ASN A 137 24.52 -18.98 -20.03
C ASN A 137 24.06 -17.90 -19.04
N GLU A 138 22.79 -17.85 -18.69
CA GLU A 138 22.20 -16.88 -17.76
C GLU A 138 21.92 -17.52 -16.42
N PHE A 139 22.53 -16.98 -15.36
CA PHE A 139 22.37 -17.48 -13.99
C PHE A 139 21.78 -16.48 -13.02
N TRP A 140 21.52 -15.26 -13.46
CA TRP A 140 21.07 -14.19 -12.58
C TRP A 140 19.72 -14.51 -11.89
N CYS A 141 18.77 -15.14 -12.58
CA CYS A 141 17.48 -15.53 -11.99
C CYS A 141 17.66 -16.59 -10.88
N ALA A 142 18.55 -17.57 -11.10
CA ALA A 142 18.90 -18.57 -10.08
C ALA A 142 19.63 -17.95 -8.87
N LEU A 143 20.47 -16.92 -9.10
CA LEU A 143 21.17 -16.20 -8.04
C LEU A 143 20.21 -15.33 -7.23
N VAL A 144 19.28 -14.62 -7.89
CA VAL A 144 18.21 -13.85 -7.20
C VAL A 144 17.34 -14.77 -6.37
N GLU A 145 16.92 -15.92 -6.93
CA GLU A 145 16.13 -16.90 -6.19
C GLU A 145 16.90 -17.43 -4.97
N LYS A 146 18.19 -17.72 -5.11
CA LYS A 146 19.04 -18.13 -3.98
C LYS A 146 19.06 -17.08 -2.87
N ALA A 147 19.24 -15.81 -3.22
CA ALA A 147 19.21 -14.71 -2.25
C ALA A 147 17.85 -14.60 -1.56
N TYR A 148 16.76 -14.79 -2.32
CA TYR A 148 15.42 -14.79 -1.77
C TYR A 148 15.14 -16.04 -0.90
N ALA A 149 15.70 -17.22 -1.27
CA ALA A 149 15.66 -18.43 -0.44
C ALA A 149 16.39 -18.23 0.88
N LYS A 150 17.55 -17.57 0.87
CA LYS A 150 18.27 -17.19 2.09
C LYS A 150 17.43 -16.32 3.02
N LEU A 151 16.72 -15.31 2.50
CA LEU A 151 15.76 -14.50 3.27
C LEU A 151 14.61 -15.32 3.85
N ALA A 152 14.19 -16.38 3.16
CA ALA A 152 13.12 -17.28 3.61
C ALA A 152 13.61 -18.41 4.53
N GLY A 153 14.93 -18.60 4.65
CA GLY A 153 15.60 -19.62 5.44
C GLY A 153 16.06 -20.84 4.64
N CYS A 154 15.34 -21.25 3.59
CA CYS A 154 15.73 -22.31 2.65
C CYS A 154 14.90 -22.24 1.37
N TYR A 155 15.27 -22.99 0.34
CA TYR A 155 14.51 -23.07 -0.93
C TYR A 155 13.09 -23.62 -0.73
N GLN A 156 12.90 -24.66 0.07
CA GLN A 156 11.56 -25.22 0.33
C GLN A 156 10.61 -24.22 0.98
N ALA A 157 11.11 -23.22 1.70
CA ALA A 157 10.28 -22.15 2.26
C ALA A 157 9.71 -21.22 1.18
N LEU A 158 10.25 -21.24 -0.05
CA LEU A 158 9.72 -20.54 -1.23
C LEU A 158 8.61 -21.31 -1.94
N ASP A 159 8.42 -22.59 -1.59
CA ASP A 159 7.38 -23.42 -2.20
C ASP A 159 5.98 -22.81 -1.99
N GLY A 160 5.32 -22.50 -3.10
CA GLY A 160 4.11 -21.69 -3.14
C GLY A 160 4.29 -20.27 -2.61
N GLY A 161 3.30 -19.42 -2.76
CA GLY A 161 3.34 -18.07 -2.24
C GLY A 161 2.31 -17.13 -2.85
N ASN A 162 2.30 -15.90 -2.35
CA ASN A 162 1.47 -14.84 -2.87
C ASN A 162 2.33 -13.90 -3.73
N THR A 163 1.96 -13.73 -5.00
CA THR A 163 2.66 -12.84 -5.94
C THR A 163 2.68 -11.39 -5.43
N ALA A 164 1.63 -10.92 -4.75
CA ALA A 164 1.60 -9.59 -4.16
C ALA A 164 2.74 -9.37 -3.16
N ASP A 165 3.05 -10.39 -2.36
CA ASP A 165 4.15 -10.34 -1.40
C ASP A 165 5.51 -10.26 -2.08
N ALA A 166 5.72 -11.09 -3.11
CA ALA A 166 6.95 -11.08 -3.88
C ALA A 166 7.18 -9.72 -4.56
N LEU A 167 6.14 -9.18 -5.23
CA LEU A 167 6.22 -7.87 -5.87
C LEU A 167 6.62 -6.76 -4.89
N VAL A 168 6.11 -6.79 -3.66
CA VAL A 168 6.50 -5.83 -2.61
C VAL A 168 7.94 -6.05 -2.16
N ASP A 169 8.35 -7.31 -1.93
CA ASP A 169 9.71 -7.63 -1.48
C ASP A 169 10.78 -7.22 -2.50
N PHE A 170 10.45 -7.30 -3.79
CA PHE A 170 11.37 -6.94 -4.87
C PHE A 170 11.39 -5.44 -5.20
N THR A 171 10.33 -4.69 -4.88
CA THR A 171 10.19 -3.30 -5.35
C THR A 171 10.00 -2.26 -4.26
N GLY A 172 9.63 -2.65 -3.05
CA GLY A 172 9.16 -1.72 -2.00
C GLY A 172 7.83 -1.05 -2.33
N GLY A 173 7.18 -1.47 -3.41
CA GLY A 173 5.90 -0.95 -3.88
C GLY A 173 4.72 -1.26 -2.95
N VAL A 174 3.53 -0.99 -3.43
CA VAL A 174 2.28 -1.33 -2.75
C VAL A 174 1.43 -2.19 -3.68
N SER A 175 1.14 -3.41 -3.25
CA SER A 175 0.33 -4.36 -4.02
C SER A 175 -1.14 -4.29 -3.63
N GLU A 176 -1.99 -4.24 -4.64
CA GLU A 176 -3.45 -4.23 -4.55
C GLU A 176 -3.98 -5.49 -5.25
N PRO A 177 -4.36 -6.53 -4.51
CA PRO A 177 -5.03 -7.70 -5.08
C PRO A 177 -6.49 -7.36 -5.40
N ILE A 178 -6.97 -7.88 -6.52
CA ILE A 178 -8.34 -7.71 -7.01
C ILE A 178 -8.89 -9.09 -7.34
N ASP A 179 -9.93 -9.49 -6.64
CA ASP A 179 -10.70 -10.68 -6.94
C ASP A 179 -11.67 -10.36 -8.10
N LEU A 180 -11.47 -11.01 -9.25
CA LEU A 180 -12.27 -10.76 -10.44
C LEU A 180 -13.66 -11.38 -10.35
N ILE A 181 -13.81 -12.46 -9.58
CA ILE A 181 -15.06 -13.18 -9.41
C ILE A 181 -15.97 -12.43 -8.44
N GLU A 182 -15.45 -12.09 -7.25
CA GLU A 182 -16.19 -11.34 -6.24
C GLU A 182 -16.61 -9.95 -6.76
N GLY A 183 -15.73 -9.30 -7.53
CA GLY A 183 -16.02 -8.01 -8.17
C GLY A 183 -17.02 -8.10 -9.32
N ASN A 184 -17.38 -9.32 -9.79
CA ASN A 184 -18.29 -9.58 -10.93
C ASN A 184 -17.90 -8.88 -12.23
N PHE A 185 -16.58 -8.71 -12.47
CA PHE A 185 -16.06 -7.95 -13.62
C PHE A 185 -16.35 -8.63 -14.97
N ALA A 186 -16.55 -9.95 -15.01
CA ALA A 186 -16.92 -10.68 -16.23
C ALA A 186 -18.30 -10.24 -16.76
N ASN A 187 -19.25 -9.92 -15.88
CA ASN A 187 -20.64 -9.64 -16.26
C ASN A 187 -21.01 -8.14 -16.16
N ASP A 188 -20.18 -7.31 -15.55
CA ASP A 188 -20.42 -5.86 -15.39
C ASP A 188 -19.42 -5.08 -16.24
N GLU A 189 -19.87 -4.66 -17.43
CA GLU A 189 -19.04 -3.92 -18.39
C GLU A 189 -18.53 -2.59 -17.83
N ALA A 190 -19.35 -1.86 -17.10
CA ALA A 190 -18.96 -0.57 -16.54
C ALA A 190 -17.84 -0.71 -15.50
N LYS A 191 -17.96 -1.69 -14.60
CA LYS A 191 -16.90 -2.01 -13.63
C LYS A 191 -15.65 -2.53 -14.32
N ARG A 192 -15.80 -3.40 -15.34
CA ARG A 192 -14.69 -3.92 -16.12
C ARG A 192 -13.90 -2.82 -16.80
N ASN A 193 -14.58 -1.90 -17.49
CA ASN A 193 -13.95 -0.76 -18.15
C ASN A 193 -13.22 0.15 -17.12
N GLN A 194 -13.83 0.40 -15.98
CA GLN A 194 -13.19 1.16 -14.91
C GLN A 194 -11.94 0.43 -14.36
N LEU A 195 -11.99 -0.88 -14.21
CA LEU A 195 -10.83 -1.67 -13.80
C LEU A 195 -9.72 -1.62 -14.85
N PHE A 196 -10.07 -1.75 -16.13
CA PHE A 196 -9.10 -1.66 -17.23
C PHE A 196 -8.35 -0.32 -17.22
N GLU A 197 -9.04 0.81 -17.06
CA GLU A 197 -8.40 2.13 -16.97
C GLU A 197 -7.41 2.22 -15.80
N ARG A 198 -7.75 1.58 -14.67
CA ARG A 198 -6.83 1.51 -13.51
C ARG A 198 -5.61 0.64 -13.79
N VAL A 199 -5.79 -0.50 -14.46
CA VAL A 199 -4.71 -1.41 -14.88
C VAL A 199 -3.79 -0.70 -15.88
N LEU A 200 -4.37 -0.08 -16.91
CA LEU A 200 -3.64 0.72 -17.90
C LEU A 200 -2.83 1.85 -17.27
N LYS A 201 -3.43 2.57 -16.31
CA LYS A 201 -2.75 3.65 -15.57
C LYS A 201 -1.57 3.13 -14.73
N VAL A 202 -1.70 1.97 -14.11
CA VAL A 202 -0.59 1.36 -13.34
C VAL A 202 0.52 0.93 -14.27
N HIS A 203 0.20 0.23 -15.36
CA HIS A 203 1.16 -0.20 -16.38
C HIS A 203 1.90 0.98 -17.00
N SER A 204 1.19 2.02 -17.49
CA SER A 204 1.79 3.22 -18.11
C SER A 204 2.71 4.01 -17.17
N ARG A 205 2.65 3.77 -15.87
CA ARG A 205 3.52 4.37 -14.84
C ARG A 205 4.64 3.43 -14.40
N GLY A 206 4.87 2.33 -15.12
CA GLY A 206 5.90 1.35 -14.80
C GLY A 206 5.57 0.43 -13.64
N GLY A 207 4.31 0.40 -13.18
CA GLY A 207 3.87 -0.55 -12.14
C GLY A 207 3.83 -1.98 -12.67
N LEU A 208 4.03 -2.94 -11.78
CA LEU A 208 4.01 -4.36 -12.10
C LEU A 208 2.62 -4.93 -11.91
N ILE A 209 2.23 -5.83 -12.83
CA ILE A 209 0.90 -6.45 -12.79
C ILE A 209 1.05 -7.95 -13.04
N SER A 210 0.31 -8.74 -12.29
CA SER A 210 0.18 -10.18 -12.52
C SER A 210 -1.28 -10.60 -12.50
N ALA A 211 -1.59 -11.69 -13.21
CA ALA A 211 -2.89 -12.33 -13.17
C ALA A 211 -2.74 -13.81 -12.80
N SER A 212 -3.69 -14.38 -12.09
CA SER A 212 -3.64 -15.77 -11.67
C SER A 212 -5.02 -16.43 -11.69
N ILE A 213 -5.01 -17.75 -11.83
CA ILE A 213 -6.19 -18.59 -11.73
C ILE A 213 -6.03 -19.45 -10.47
N LYS A 214 -6.90 -19.27 -9.49
CA LYS A 214 -6.85 -20.04 -8.25
C LYS A 214 -7.00 -21.54 -8.49
N ALA A 215 -6.16 -22.33 -7.84
CA ALA A 215 -6.41 -23.75 -7.64
C ALA A 215 -7.31 -23.93 -6.40
N VAL A 216 -8.43 -24.63 -6.55
CA VAL A 216 -9.37 -24.86 -5.45
C VAL A 216 -8.97 -26.10 -4.64
N THR A 217 -8.40 -27.09 -5.32
CA THR A 217 -7.94 -28.35 -4.72
C THR A 217 -6.47 -28.60 -5.05
N ALA A 218 -5.82 -29.48 -4.30
CA ALA A 218 -4.45 -29.89 -4.61
C ALA A 218 -4.31 -30.51 -6.02
N ALA A 219 -5.35 -31.15 -6.52
CA ALA A 219 -5.38 -31.72 -7.89
C ALA A 219 -5.51 -30.64 -8.98
N ASP A 220 -5.98 -29.43 -8.61
CA ASP A 220 -6.06 -28.29 -9.53
C ASP A 220 -4.71 -27.58 -9.71
N MET A 221 -3.75 -27.82 -8.81
CA MET A 221 -2.43 -27.18 -8.91
C MET A 221 -1.75 -27.59 -10.22
N GLU A 222 -1.37 -26.58 -11.01
CA GLU A 222 -0.77 -26.73 -12.34
C GLU A 222 -1.63 -27.49 -13.36
N ALA A 223 -2.95 -27.64 -13.09
CA ALA A 223 -3.87 -28.27 -14.01
C ALA A 223 -4.11 -27.38 -15.24
N ARG A 224 -3.97 -27.96 -16.43
CA ARG A 224 -4.19 -27.28 -17.72
C ARG A 224 -5.68 -27.22 -18.06
N LEU A 225 -6.16 -26.03 -18.39
CA LEU A 225 -7.48 -25.80 -18.94
C LEU A 225 -7.51 -26.08 -20.44
N ALA A 226 -8.69 -26.40 -21.00
CA ALA A 226 -8.88 -26.62 -22.43
C ALA A 226 -8.44 -25.40 -23.29
N CYS A 227 -8.52 -24.19 -22.73
CA CYS A 227 -8.09 -22.97 -23.39
C CYS A 227 -6.56 -22.72 -23.33
N GLY A 228 -5.76 -23.65 -22.81
CA GLY A 228 -4.30 -23.55 -22.72
C GLY A 228 -3.78 -22.98 -21.41
N LEU A 229 -4.60 -22.24 -20.65
CA LEU A 229 -4.21 -21.65 -19.38
C LEU A 229 -4.02 -22.69 -18.26
N VAL A 230 -3.29 -22.32 -17.21
CA VAL A 230 -2.90 -23.21 -16.10
C VAL A 230 -3.45 -22.67 -14.78
N LYS A 231 -4.10 -23.54 -14.00
CA LYS A 231 -4.59 -23.25 -12.65
C LYS A 231 -3.44 -23.26 -11.62
N GLY A 232 -3.59 -22.51 -10.54
CA GLY A 232 -2.58 -22.43 -9.48
C GLY A 232 -1.29 -21.75 -9.93
N HIS A 233 -1.35 -21.01 -11.03
CA HIS A 233 -0.19 -20.40 -11.68
C HIS A 233 -0.37 -18.90 -11.87
N ALA A 234 0.72 -18.14 -11.79
CA ALA A 234 0.74 -16.68 -11.95
C ALA A 234 1.37 -16.31 -13.30
N TYR A 235 0.70 -15.43 -14.02
CA TYR A 235 1.13 -14.86 -15.29
C TYR A 235 1.60 -13.42 -15.08
N ALA A 236 2.72 -13.03 -15.69
CA ALA A 236 3.13 -11.65 -15.74
C ALA A 236 2.35 -10.89 -16.82
N VAL A 237 1.90 -9.67 -16.52
CA VAL A 237 1.34 -8.76 -17.51
C VAL A 237 2.47 -7.93 -18.09
N THR A 238 2.77 -8.13 -19.38
CA THR A 238 3.88 -7.48 -20.07
C THR A 238 3.45 -6.27 -20.88
N ASP A 239 2.16 -6.15 -21.26
CA ASP A 239 1.64 -4.96 -21.91
C ASP A 239 0.12 -4.79 -21.67
N VAL A 240 -0.35 -3.53 -21.69
CA VAL A 240 -1.78 -3.17 -21.56
C VAL A 240 -2.08 -2.04 -22.54
N ARG A 241 -3.00 -2.26 -23.48
CA ARG A 241 -3.28 -1.29 -24.55
C ARG A 241 -4.75 -1.22 -24.93
N LYS A 242 -5.13 -0.05 -25.45
CA LYS A 242 -6.35 0.15 -26.23
C LYS A 242 -6.00 0.02 -27.72
N VAL A 243 -6.39 -1.08 -28.32
CA VAL A 243 -6.09 -1.40 -29.71
C VAL A 243 -7.21 -0.91 -30.62
N ARG A 244 -6.86 -0.24 -31.73
CA ARG A 244 -7.82 0.23 -32.72
C ARG A 244 -8.07 -0.87 -33.76
N LEU A 245 -9.35 -1.15 -34.00
CA LEU A 245 -9.76 -2.07 -35.05
C LEU A 245 -9.97 -1.31 -36.38
N GLY A 246 -9.57 -1.92 -37.49
CA GLY A 246 -9.76 -1.38 -38.85
C GLY A 246 -8.46 -1.04 -39.59
N HIS A 247 -8.61 -0.73 -40.87
CA HIS A 247 -7.52 -0.43 -41.79
C HIS A 247 -7.69 0.94 -42.42
N GLY A 248 -6.57 1.66 -42.66
CA GLY A 248 -6.52 2.91 -43.41
C GLY A 248 -6.97 4.14 -42.63
N LEU A 249 -7.03 5.30 -43.32
CA LEU A 249 -7.34 6.62 -42.75
C LEU A 249 -8.74 6.72 -42.13
N LEU A 250 -9.72 6.00 -42.64
CA LEU A 250 -11.09 5.99 -42.13
C LEU A 250 -11.17 5.33 -40.73
N ALA A 251 -10.31 4.36 -40.44
CA ALA A 251 -10.22 3.73 -39.13
C ALA A 251 -9.74 4.74 -38.05
N PHE A 252 -9.02 5.78 -38.43
CA PHE A 252 -8.57 6.83 -37.53
C PHE A 252 -9.71 7.66 -36.94
N PHE A 253 -10.81 7.82 -37.66
CA PHE A 253 -11.93 8.70 -37.26
C PHE A 253 -13.12 7.94 -36.64
N LYS A 254 -13.29 6.63 -36.90
CA LYS A 254 -14.44 5.82 -36.43
C LYS A 254 -14.07 4.41 -35.97
N SER A 255 -12.85 4.19 -35.50
CA SER A 255 -12.46 2.84 -35.08
C SER A 255 -13.01 2.47 -33.70
N GLU A 256 -13.56 1.30 -33.63
CA GLU A 256 -13.81 0.60 -32.38
C GLU A 256 -12.46 0.35 -31.65
N LYS A 257 -12.43 0.58 -30.35
CA LYS A 257 -11.25 0.31 -29.53
C LYS A 257 -11.51 -0.91 -28.69
N LEU A 258 -10.53 -1.80 -28.67
CA LEU A 258 -10.54 -3.02 -27.89
C LEU A 258 -9.53 -2.93 -26.76
N ASP A 259 -9.98 -3.19 -25.55
CA ASP A 259 -9.13 -3.22 -24.37
C ASP A 259 -8.38 -4.56 -24.32
N MET A 260 -7.06 -4.52 -24.49
CA MET A 260 -6.22 -5.69 -24.62
C MET A 260 -5.10 -5.74 -23.60
N ILE A 261 -4.71 -6.95 -23.24
CA ILE A 261 -3.67 -7.24 -22.29
C ILE A 261 -2.75 -8.33 -22.84
N ARG A 262 -1.44 -8.17 -22.68
CA ARG A 262 -0.44 -9.19 -23.00
C ARG A 262 0.02 -9.84 -21.71
N LEU A 263 -0.01 -11.16 -21.70
CA LEU A 263 0.36 -12.00 -20.57
C LEU A 263 1.53 -12.90 -20.97
N ARG A 264 2.38 -13.21 -20.00
CA ARG A 264 3.47 -14.18 -20.17
C ARG A 264 3.38 -15.27 -19.12
N ASN A 265 3.37 -16.49 -19.57
CA ASN A 265 3.60 -17.65 -18.72
C ASN A 265 5.10 -17.72 -18.39
N PRO A 266 5.51 -17.68 -17.12
CA PRO A 266 6.93 -17.72 -16.74
C PRO A 266 7.64 -19.03 -17.12
N TRP A 267 6.92 -20.08 -17.46
CA TRP A 267 7.52 -21.32 -18.00
C TRP A 267 8.05 -21.15 -19.42
N GLY A 268 7.67 -20.08 -20.15
CA GLY A 268 8.07 -19.85 -21.53
C GLY A 268 7.40 -20.81 -22.53
N GLU A 269 6.27 -21.36 -22.15
CA GLU A 269 5.42 -22.27 -22.96
C GLU A 269 4.00 -22.27 -22.44
N ARG A 270 3.06 -22.90 -23.15
CA ARG A 270 1.65 -23.07 -22.77
C ARG A 270 0.90 -21.75 -22.74
N GLU A 271 0.35 -21.43 -23.89
CA GLU A 271 -0.31 -20.17 -24.17
C GLU A 271 -1.83 -20.33 -24.27
N TRP A 272 -2.49 -19.18 -24.21
CA TRP A 272 -3.89 -19.03 -24.56
C TRP A 272 -4.15 -19.46 -26.02
N ASN A 273 -5.17 -20.27 -26.25
CA ASN A 273 -5.55 -20.77 -27.59
C ASN A 273 -6.92 -20.25 -28.06
N GLY A 274 -7.47 -19.24 -27.37
CA GLY A 274 -8.74 -18.60 -27.74
C GLY A 274 -8.54 -17.37 -28.66
N PRO A 275 -9.58 -16.51 -28.77
CA PRO A 275 -9.51 -15.30 -29.60
C PRO A 275 -8.31 -14.42 -29.23
N TRP A 276 -7.66 -13.85 -30.24
CA TRP A 276 -6.45 -13.01 -30.10
C TRP A 276 -5.19 -13.75 -29.64
N SER A 277 -5.20 -15.10 -29.61
CA SER A 277 -3.96 -15.88 -29.51
C SER A 277 -3.07 -15.63 -30.73
N ASP A 278 -1.81 -16.04 -30.69
CA ASP A 278 -0.79 -15.74 -31.70
C ASP A 278 -1.19 -16.09 -33.14
N THR A 279 -1.88 -17.21 -33.33
CA THR A 279 -2.35 -17.67 -34.63
C THR A 279 -3.79 -17.30 -34.99
N SER A 280 -4.40 -16.45 -34.15
CA SER A 280 -5.82 -16.11 -34.25
C SER A 280 -6.13 -15.25 -35.48
N GLU A 281 -7.25 -15.53 -36.17
CA GLU A 281 -7.71 -14.76 -37.33
C GLU A 281 -8.14 -13.35 -36.97
N GLU A 282 -8.48 -13.08 -35.72
CA GLU A 282 -8.86 -11.75 -35.22
C GLU A 282 -7.78 -10.69 -35.51
N TRP A 283 -6.51 -11.08 -35.58
CA TRP A 283 -5.41 -10.18 -35.91
C TRP A 283 -5.53 -9.55 -37.30
N GLN A 284 -6.33 -10.13 -38.19
CA GLN A 284 -6.64 -9.53 -39.50
C GLN A 284 -7.44 -8.23 -39.36
N LYS A 285 -8.14 -8.01 -38.26
CA LYS A 285 -8.88 -6.77 -37.97
C LYS A 285 -7.96 -5.60 -37.56
N VAL A 286 -6.69 -5.87 -37.29
CA VAL A 286 -5.70 -4.89 -36.83
C VAL A 286 -4.69 -4.62 -37.96
N SER A 287 -4.35 -3.34 -38.18
CA SER A 287 -3.38 -2.97 -39.22
C SER A 287 -2.00 -3.61 -38.96
N LYS A 288 -1.25 -3.88 -40.04
CA LYS A 288 0.10 -4.44 -39.95
C LYS A 288 1.02 -3.60 -39.05
N SER A 289 0.99 -2.27 -39.21
CA SER A 289 1.80 -1.35 -38.42
C SER A 289 1.45 -1.37 -36.92
N GLU A 290 0.19 -1.58 -36.57
CA GLU A 290 -0.22 -1.69 -35.17
C GLU A 290 0.22 -3.02 -34.55
N ARG A 291 0.09 -4.12 -35.31
CA ARG A 291 0.59 -5.45 -34.87
C ARG A 291 2.09 -5.45 -34.62
N GLU A 292 2.88 -4.81 -35.51
CA GLU A 292 4.32 -4.65 -35.34
C GLU A 292 4.67 -3.85 -34.08
N LYS A 293 3.93 -2.75 -33.80
CA LYS A 293 4.11 -1.97 -32.55
C LYS A 293 3.71 -2.72 -31.29
N MET A 294 2.81 -3.67 -31.42
CA MET A 294 2.38 -4.52 -30.31
C MET A 294 3.32 -5.72 -30.10
N GLY A 295 4.28 -5.94 -31.00
CA GLY A 295 5.17 -7.09 -30.93
C GLY A 295 4.44 -8.42 -31.06
N VAL A 296 3.39 -8.46 -31.90
CA VAL A 296 2.64 -9.71 -32.15
C VAL A 296 3.54 -10.63 -32.97
N THR A 297 3.96 -11.73 -32.36
CA THR A 297 4.80 -12.78 -32.98
C THR A 297 4.07 -14.12 -32.89
N VAL A 298 4.33 -15.03 -33.81
CA VAL A 298 3.80 -16.39 -33.75
C VAL A 298 4.94 -17.30 -33.25
N GLN A 299 5.12 -17.37 -31.95
CA GLN A 299 6.16 -18.15 -31.29
C GLN A 299 5.60 -18.75 -29.99
N ASP A 300 5.94 -19.98 -29.68
CA ASP A 300 5.59 -20.62 -28.39
C ASP A 300 6.66 -20.22 -27.36
N ASP A 301 6.61 -18.95 -26.93
CA ASP A 301 7.54 -18.36 -25.97
C ASP A 301 6.88 -18.01 -24.63
N GLY A 302 5.61 -18.39 -24.48
CA GLY A 302 4.78 -18.16 -23.31
C GLY A 302 4.09 -16.81 -23.29
N GLU A 303 4.32 -15.91 -24.27
CA GLU A 303 3.64 -14.62 -24.39
C GLU A 303 2.43 -14.71 -25.32
N PHE A 304 1.32 -14.14 -24.91
CA PHE A 304 0.10 -14.10 -25.71
C PHE A 304 -0.74 -12.88 -25.38
N TRP A 305 -1.54 -12.48 -26.36
CA TRP A 305 -2.53 -11.42 -26.19
C TRP A 305 -3.92 -12.00 -25.94
N MET A 306 -4.73 -11.31 -25.15
CA MET A 306 -6.15 -11.57 -25.03
C MET A 306 -6.92 -10.29 -24.70
N THR A 307 -8.25 -10.32 -24.87
CA THR A 307 -9.09 -9.20 -24.45
C THR A 307 -9.13 -9.11 -22.93
N PHE A 308 -9.28 -7.89 -22.40
CA PHE A 308 -9.45 -7.72 -20.95
C PHE A 308 -10.78 -8.35 -20.45
N GLU A 309 -11.77 -8.46 -21.33
CA GLU A 309 -13.00 -9.21 -21.06
C GLU A 309 -12.71 -10.70 -20.80
N ASP A 310 -11.89 -11.32 -21.65
CA ASP A 310 -11.50 -12.71 -21.48
C ASP A 310 -10.63 -12.89 -20.23
N VAL A 311 -9.74 -11.93 -19.89
CA VAL A 311 -9.03 -11.95 -18.61
C VAL A 311 -10.02 -12.00 -17.45
N CYS A 312 -11.03 -11.12 -17.43
CA CYS A 312 -12.04 -11.12 -16.38
C CYS A 312 -12.90 -12.39 -16.33
N ARG A 313 -12.97 -13.15 -17.44
CA ARG A 313 -13.75 -14.40 -17.54
C ARG A 313 -12.97 -15.63 -17.10
N TYR A 314 -11.68 -15.70 -17.43
CA TYR A 314 -10.86 -16.89 -17.24
C TYR A 314 -9.93 -16.83 -16.04
N PHE A 315 -9.51 -15.64 -15.62
CA PHE A 315 -8.67 -15.45 -14.44
C PHE A 315 -9.52 -15.18 -13.20
N THR A 316 -8.97 -15.51 -12.03
CA THR A 316 -9.65 -15.26 -10.74
C THR A 316 -9.14 -14.01 -10.06
N ASP A 317 -7.87 -13.69 -10.24
CA ASP A 317 -7.22 -12.60 -9.54
C ASP A 317 -6.31 -11.77 -10.47
N VAL A 318 -6.30 -10.46 -10.25
CA VAL A 318 -5.31 -9.54 -10.79
C VAL A 318 -4.65 -8.80 -9.64
N ILE A 319 -3.33 -8.77 -9.62
CA ILE A 319 -2.54 -8.05 -8.63
C ILE A 319 -1.87 -6.87 -9.34
N LYS A 320 -2.09 -5.67 -8.84
CA LYS A 320 -1.41 -4.45 -9.29
C LYS A 320 -0.42 -4.01 -8.23
N CYS A 321 0.86 -3.96 -8.55
CA CYS A 321 1.89 -3.40 -7.69
C CYS A 321 2.26 -2.00 -8.19
N ARG A 322 1.95 -0.99 -7.40
CA ARG A 322 2.31 0.39 -7.69
C ARG A 322 3.72 0.67 -7.21
N LEU A 323 4.55 1.15 -8.12
CA LEU A 323 5.87 1.67 -7.80
C LEU A 323 5.70 3.14 -7.42
N LEU A 324 5.89 3.46 -6.15
CA LEU A 324 5.73 4.79 -5.62
C LEU A 324 7.10 5.44 -5.39
N ASN A 325 7.26 6.68 -5.84
CA ASN A 325 8.48 7.48 -5.63
C ASN A 325 9.77 6.85 -6.19
N THR A 326 9.68 6.10 -7.29
CA THR A 326 10.83 5.37 -7.87
C THR A 326 11.74 6.24 -8.75
N SER A 327 11.31 7.43 -9.15
CA SER A 327 12.10 8.34 -9.98
C SER A 327 12.07 9.77 -9.50
N TYR A 328 13.25 10.36 -9.29
CA TYR A 328 13.41 11.79 -8.96
C TYR A 328 13.12 12.73 -10.14
N LEU A 329 13.16 12.22 -11.37
CA LEU A 329 12.92 12.98 -12.60
C LEU A 329 11.51 12.76 -13.17
N SER A 330 10.65 12.07 -12.43
CA SER A 330 9.30 11.79 -12.89
C SER A 330 8.45 13.07 -12.91
N ILE A 331 7.84 13.35 -14.05
CA ILE A 331 6.79 14.36 -14.19
C ILE A 331 5.45 13.90 -13.59
N HIS A 332 5.39 12.68 -13.09
CA HIS A 332 4.23 12.11 -12.43
C HIS A 332 4.15 12.53 -10.95
N LYS A 333 2.94 12.50 -10.42
CA LYS A 333 2.65 12.75 -9.01
C LYS A 333 3.59 11.94 -8.11
N THR A 334 4.39 12.64 -7.31
CA THR A 334 5.14 12.04 -6.21
C THR A 334 4.21 11.95 -4.98
N TRP A 335 4.29 10.84 -4.28
CA TRP A 335 3.54 10.63 -3.05
C TRP A 335 4.41 10.96 -1.84
N GLU A 336 3.83 11.67 -0.89
CA GLU A 336 4.41 11.79 0.44
C GLU A 336 4.07 10.54 1.25
N GLU A 337 5.08 9.84 1.73
CA GLU A 337 4.92 8.60 2.48
C GLU A 337 5.24 8.82 3.95
N ALA A 338 4.29 8.49 4.82
CA ALA A 338 4.52 8.29 6.24
C ALA A 338 4.64 6.79 6.53
N ARG A 339 5.74 6.38 7.17
CA ARG A 339 6.01 4.99 7.59
C ARG A 339 6.14 4.92 9.10
N LEU A 340 5.30 4.09 9.72
CA LEU A 340 5.31 3.88 11.18
C LEU A 340 5.26 2.40 11.47
N ARG A 341 6.09 1.96 12.42
CA ARG A 341 6.02 0.60 12.98
C ARG A 341 5.13 0.62 14.20
N GLY A 342 4.29 -0.39 14.32
CA GLY A 342 3.42 -0.58 15.46
C GLY A 342 3.35 -2.05 15.85
N ALA A 343 2.66 -2.33 16.94
CA ALA A 343 2.48 -3.70 17.42
C ALA A 343 1.13 -3.88 18.10
N TRP A 344 0.51 -5.05 17.86
CA TRP A 344 -0.56 -5.54 18.70
C TRP A 344 0.05 -6.29 19.89
N THR A 345 -0.18 -5.77 21.09
CA THR A 345 0.41 -6.31 22.32
C THR A 345 -0.67 -6.60 23.36
N ARG A 346 -0.56 -7.72 24.06
CA ARG A 346 -1.41 -8.04 25.21
C ARG A 346 -0.88 -7.40 26.47
N HIS A 347 -1.81 -6.85 27.25
CA HIS A 347 -1.50 -6.36 28.58
C HIS A 347 -2.73 -6.59 29.50
N GLU A 348 -2.50 -6.87 30.78
CA GLU A 348 -3.57 -7.05 31.78
C GLU A 348 -4.33 -5.75 32.04
N ASP A 349 -3.63 -4.62 32.06
CA ASP A 349 -4.24 -3.29 32.14
C ASP A 349 -4.87 -2.94 30.77
N PRO A 350 -6.21 -2.75 30.69
CA PRO A 350 -6.91 -2.40 29.45
C PRO A 350 -6.37 -1.12 28.78
N ARG A 351 -5.86 -0.15 29.55
CA ARG A 351 -5.28 1.09 29.02
C ARG A 351 -3.96 0.88 28.29
N LYS A 352 -3.24 -0.20 28.63
CA LYS A 352 -1.96 -0.58 28.00
C LYS A 352 -2.12 -1.68 26.96
N ASN A 353 -3.23 -2.39 26.96
CA ASN A 353 -3.52 -3.42 25.96
C ASN A 353 -3.65 -2.76 24.57
N ARG A 354 -3.07 -3.40 23.55
CA ARG A 354 -3.09 -2.96 22.15
C ARG A 354 -3.57 -4.05 21.19
N SER A 355 -4.31 -5.03 21.71
CA SER A 355 -4.82 -6.18 20.97
C SER A 355 -6.32 -6.35 21.19
N GLY A 356 -7.08 -5.33 20.77
CA GLY A 356 -8.53 -5.22 21.02
C GLY A 356 -9.42 -5.93 20.02
N GLY A 357 -8.89 -6.42 18.89
CA GLY A 357 -9.69 -7.02 17.81
C GLY A 357 -10.44 -6.00 16.95
N CYS A 358 -11.23 -6.48 15.98
CA CYS A 358 -11.98 -5.64 15.06
C CYS A 358 -13.20 -4.97 15.74
N ILE A 359 -13.93 -4.13 14.99
CA ILE A 359 -15.09 -3.37 15.49
C ILE A 359 -16.23 -4.25 16.03
N ASN A 360 -16.27 -5.53 15.72
CA ASN A 360 -17.25 -6.45 16.30
C ASN A 360 -17.08 -6.60 17.83
N HIS A 361 -15.86 -6.36 18.33
CA HIS A 361 -15.48 -6.41 19.74
C HIS A 361 -15.51 -5.00 20.35
N LYS A 362 -16.72 -4.43 20.50
CA LYS A 362 -16.94 -3.02 20.85
C LYS A 362 -16.23 -2.58 22.14
N ASP A 363 -16.13 -3.45 23.12
CA ASP A 363 -15.56 -3.14 24.44
C ASP A 363 -14.03 -3.04 24.41
N THR A 364 -13.38 -3.64 23.42
CA THR A 364 -11.92 -3.71 23.33
C THR A 364 -11.36 -3.03 22.09
N PHE A 365 -12.17 -2.74 21.08
CA PHE A 365 -11.76 -2.17 19.79
C PHE A 365 -10.86 -0.94 19.94
N PHE A 366 -11.22 0.02 20.81
CA PHE A 366 -10.46 1.25 21.00
C PHE A 366 -9.13 1.04 21.76
N GLN A 367 -8.87 -0.16 22.28
CA GLN A 367 -7.57 -0.49 22.87
C GLN A 367 -6.47 -0.65 21.82
N ASN A 368 -6.82 -0.93 20.56
CA ASN A 368 -5.86 -1.08 19.46
C ASN A 368 -4.98 0.17 19.26
N PRO A 369 -3.81 0.06 18.63
CA PRO A 369 -3.01 1.21 18.22
C PRO A 369 -3.83 2.18 17.36
N GLN A 370 -3.61 3.48 17.52
CA GLN A 370 -4.35 4.52 16.82
C GLN A 370 -3.36 5.53 16.21
N TYR A 371 -3.54 5.83 14.93
CA TYR A 371 -2.66 6.73 14.19
C TYR A 371 -3.46 7.87 13.60
N ILE A 372 -3.09 9.12 13.92
CA ILE A 372 -3.74 10.30 13.38
C ILE A 372 -2.97 10.81 12.17
N PHE A 373 -3.69 11.21 11.12
CA PHE A 373 -3.13 11.86 9.94
C PHE A 373 -4.02 13.00 9.45
N GLU A 374 -3.49 13.85 8.58
CA GLU A 374 -4.15 15.04 8.06
C GLU A 374 -4.27 14.97 6.54
N VAL A 375 -5.46 15.30 6.03
CA VAL A 375 -5.71 15.62 4.62
C VAL A 375 -5.83 17.13 4.52
N LYS A 376 -4.90 17.76 3.79
CA LYS A 376 -4.76 19.23 3.73
C LYS A 376 -5.34 19.85 2.47
N LYS A 377 -5.69 19.04 1.48
CA LYS A 377 -6.37 19.48 0.27
C LYS A 377 -7.87 19.33 0.44
N PRO A 378 -8.69 20.11 -0.28
CA PRO A 378 -10.15 19.98 -0.24
C PRO A 378 -10.63 18.55 -0.49
N GLU A 379 -9.92 17.82 -1.33
CA GLU A 379 -10.06 16.39 -1.58
C GLU A 379 -8.70 15.81 -1.96
N ASP A 380 -8.31 14.69 -1.38
CA ASP A 380 -7.05 14.00 -1.67
C ASP A 380 -7.26 12.49 -1.76
N GLU A 381 -6.57 11.88 -2.72
CA GLU A 381 -6.48 10.42 -2.83
C GLU A 381 -5.50 9.90 -1.77
N VAL A 382 -5.99 9.12 -0.82
CA VAL A 382 -5.20 8.54 0.27
C VAL A 382 -5.03 7.04 0.03
N LEU A 383 -3.78 6.57 0.08
CA LEU A 383 -3.47 5.14 0.06
C LEU A 383 -2.95 4.74 1.44
N ILE A 384 -3.54 3.69 2.01
CA ILE A 384 -3.13 3.15 3.31
C ILE A 384 -2.84 1.66 3.16
N CYS A 385 -1.69 1.24 3.66
CA CYS A 385 -1.28 -0.16 3.67
C CYS A 385 -0.81 -0.55 5.08
N ILE A 386 -1.31 -1.68 5.57
CA ILE A 386 -0.79 -2.34 6.77
C ILE A 386 -0.14 -3.63 6.33
N GLN A 387 1.08 -3.87 6.81
CA GLN A 387 1.85 -5.06 6.50
C GLN A 387 2.32 -5.73 7.79
N GLN A 388 2.04 -7.03 7.95
CA GLN A 388 2.61 -7.86 9.01
C GLN A 388 4.07 -8.19 8.70
N ARG A 389 4.86 -8.57 9.72
CA ARG A 389 6.19 -9.13 9.48
C ARG A 389 6.11 -10.36 8.58
N PRO A 390 7.03 -10.49 7.61
CA PRO A 390 7.14 -11.70 6.80
C PRO A 390 7.38 -12.93 7.69
N LYS A 391 6.54 -13.96 7.53
CA LYS A 391 6.61 -15.19 8.36
C LYS A 391 7.16 -16.40 7.61
N ARG A 392 7.63 -16.25 6.35
CA ARG A 392 8.20 -17.37 5.58
C ARG A 392 9.37 -18.04 6.28
N SER A 393 10.26 -17.25 6.87
CA SER A 393 11.42 -17.78 7.64
C SER A 393 11.02 -18.54 8.90
N THR A 394 9.79 -18.38 9.39
CA THR A 394 9.28 -19.11 10.56
C THR A 394 8.43 -20.34 10.21
N ARG A 395 8.30 -20.69 8.92
CA ARG A 395 7.62 -21.92 8.48
C ARG A 395 8.25 -23.18 9.06
N GLN A 396 9.56 -23.18 9.22
CA GLN A 396 10.31 -24.26 9.87
C GLN A 396 9.83 -24.53 11.31
N GLU A 397 9.35 -23.47 12.00
CA GLU A 397 8.84 -23.55 13.37
C GLU A 397 7.33 -23.85 13.43
N GLY A 398 6.67 -24.11 12.30
CA GLY A 398 5.23 -24.29 12.23
C GLY A 398 4.40 -23.01 12.46
N LYS A 399 5.03 -21.83 12.41
CA LYS A 399 4.42 -20.52 12.70
C LYS A 399 4.19 -19.65 11.45
N GLY A 400 4.09 -20.24 10.29
CA GLY A 400 4.09 -19.52 9.00
C GLY A 400 2.79 -18.83 8.59
N GLU A 401 1.71 -18.87 9.39
CA GLU A 401 0.42 -18.29 9.01
C GLU A 401 0.29 -16.82 9.39
N ASN A 402 -0.30 -16.05 8.48
CA ASN A 402 -0.65 -14.65 8.72
C ASN A 402 -1.89 -14.56 9.62
N LEU A 403 -1.98 -13.50 10.41
CA LEU A 403 -3.21 -13.13 11.11
C LEU A 403 -4.22 -12.53 10.13
N ALA A 404 -5.51 -12.66 10.41
CA ALA A 404 -6.52 -11.85 9.78
C ALA A 404 -6.38 -10.41 10.29
N ILE A 405 -6.02 -9.49 9.42
CA ILE A 405 -5.80 -8.08 9.75
C ILE A 405 -6.67 -7.16 8.91
N GLY A 406 -6.92 -5.98 9.43
CA GLY A 406 -7.64 -4.91 8.75
C GLY A 406 -7.49 -3.60 9.52
N PHE A 407 -8.19 -2.57 9.07
CA PHE A 407 -8.20 -1.28 9.74
C PHE A 407 -9.46 -0.48 9.40
N ASP A 408 -9.85 0.37 10.33
CA ASP A 408 -10.90 1.36 10.16
C ASP A 408 -10.32 2.78 10.17
N ILE A 409 -10.98 3.70 9.46
CA ILE A 409 -10.62 5.11 9.39
C ILE A 409 -11.81 5.93 9.88
N TYR A 410 -11.56 6.83 10.82
CA TYR A 410 -12.57 7.73 11.40
C TYR A 410 -12.19 9.18 11.19
N LYS A 411 -13.14 10.01 10.75
CA LYS A 411 -12.98 11.47 10.76
C LYS A 411 -13.13 11.96 12.20
N VAL A 412 -12.18 12.78 12.64
CA VAL A 412 -12.08 13.24 14.03
C VAL A 412 -12.03 14.77 14.11
N GLU A 413 -11.94 15.29 15.31
CA GLU A 413 -11.84 16.72 15.58
C GLU A 413 -10.52 17.31 15.05
N GLU A 414 -10.56 18.54 14.58
CA GLU A 414 -9.42 19.24 13.98
C GLU A 414 -8.25 19.45 14.94
N ASN A 415 -8.51 19.41 16.24
CA ASN A 415 -7.50 19.57 17.30
C ASN A 415 -7.29 18.32 18.16
N ARG A 416 -7.74 17.14 17.74
CA ARG A 416 -7.56 15.89 18.52
C ARG A 416 -6.09 15.60 18.77
N GLN A 417 -5.75 15.30 20.02
CA GLN A 417 -4.38 14.96 20.46
C GLN A 417 -4.32 13.61 21.18
N TYR A 418 -5.45 13.11 21.67
CA TYR A 418 -5.55 11.89 22.48
C TYR A 418 -6.35 10.82 21.76
N ARG A 419 -6.20 9.59 22.22
CA ARG A 419 -6.85 8.41 21.66
C ARG A 419 -8.37 8.52 21.64
N LEU A 420 -9.00 7.83 20.69
CA LEU A 420 -10.44 7.64 20.63
C LEU A 420 -10.86 6.59 21.66
N HIS A 421 -11.99 6.84 22.34
CA HIS A 421 -12.64 5.91 23.24
C HIS A 421 -14.11 5.66 22.86
N SER A 422 -14.63 6.41 21.91
CA SER A 422 -15.99 6.30 21.39
C SER A 422 -16.01 6.34 19.87
N LEU A 423 -17.06 5.77 19.27
CA LEU A 423 -17.26 5.76 17.83
C LEU A 423 -17.41 7.18 17.29
N GLN A 424 -16.64 7.48 16.29
CA GLN A 424 -16.71 8.71 15.51
C GLN A 424 -17.31 8.42 14.12
N GLN A 425 -17.39 9.43 13.27
CA GLN A 425 -17.84 9.28 11.90
C GLN A 425 -16.86 8.39 11.12
N LYS A 426 -17.32 7.20 10.73
CA LYS A 426 -16.54 6.30 9.89
C LYS A 426 -16.32 6.92 8.52
N ALA A 427 -15.06 7.04 8.10
CA ALA A 427 -14.69 7.54 6.79
C ALA A 427 -14.49 6.40 5.78
N ALA A 428 -13.81 5.33 6.19
CA ALA A 428 -13.58 4.14 5.36
C ALA A 428 -13.17 2.95 6.23
N SER A 429 -13.18 1.76 5.64
CA SER A 429 -12.62 0.55 6.26
C SER A 429 -12.02 -0.38 5.21
N SER A 430 -10.96 -1.09 5.58
CA SER A 430 -10.42 -2.17 4.75
C SER A 430 -11.23 -3.45 4.90
N ILE A 431 -10.97 -4.41 4.03
CA ILE A 431 -11.37 -5.81 4.25
C ILE A 431 -10.50 -6.43 5.35
N TYR A 432 -10.99 -7.52 5.97
CA TYR A 432 -10.22 -8.38 6.86
C TYR A 432 -9.84 -9.66 6.13
N ILE A 433 -8.55 -9.96 6.08
CA ILE A 433 -8.02 -11.12 5.35
C ILE A 433 -6.74 -11.63 6.02
N ASN A 434 -6.53 -12.96 5.97
CA ASN A 434 -5.30 -13.63 6.39
C ASN A 434 -4.20 -13.42 5.34
N SER A 435 -3.75 -12.19 5.19
CA SER A 435 -2.71 -11.81 4.23
C SER A 435 -1.59 -11.08 4.94
N ARG A 436 -0.39 -11.10 4.34
CA ARG A 436 0.72 -10.30 4.84
C ARG A 436 0.43 -8.81 4.80
N SER A 437 -0.29 -8.35 3.78
CA SER A 437 -0.60 -6.93 3.60
C SER A 437 -2.08 -6.73 3.30
N VAL A 438 -2.65 -5.66 3.85
CA VAL A 438 -3.99 -5.15 3.52
C VAL A 438 -3.85 -3.72 3.04
N PHE A 439 -4.53 -3.39 1.95
CA PHE A 439 -4.45 -2.12 1.26
C PHE A 439 -5.84 -1.49 1.13
N LEU A 440 -5.91 -0.18 1.29
CA LEU A 440 -7.09 0.62 1.00
C LEU A 440 -6.70 1.89 0.25
N ARG A 441 -7.45 2.18 -0.80
CA ARG A 441 -7.41 3.43 -1.54
C ARG A 441 -8.76 4.12 -1.37
N THR A 442 -8.74 5.39 -0.97
CA THR A 442 -9.95 6.16 -0.72
C THR A 442 -9.70 7.64 -0.99
N ASP A 443 -10.73 8.32 -1.51
CA ASP A 443 -10.72 9.77 -1.63
C ASP A 443 -11.28 10.36 -0.34
N GLN A 444 -10.56 11.28 0.29
CA GLN A 444 -10.96 11.88 1.55
C GLN A 444 -10.98 13.41 1.45
N PRO A 445 -12.03 14.06 1.94
CA PRO A 445 -12.06 15.52 2.05
C PRO A 445 -11.06 16.03 3.10
N GLU A 446 -10.76 17.32 3.03
CA GLU A 446 -9.94 18.01 4.03
C GLU A 446 -10.40 17.72 5.45
N GLY A 447 -9.44 17.47 6.36
CA GLY A 447 -9.70 17.20 7.76
C GLY A 447 -8.68 16.27 8.40
N ARG A 448 -8.95 15.87 9.62
CA ARG A 448 -8.13 14.95 10.41
C ARG A 448 -8.81 13.61 10.57
N TYR A 449 -8.01 12.56 10.51
CA TYR A 449 -8.46 11.18 10.50
C TYR A 449 -7.62 10.32 11.44
N VAL A 450 -8.26 9.32 12.04
CA VAL A 450 -7.58 8.30 12.84
C VAL A 450 -7.72 6.95 12.15
N ILE A 451 -6.58 6.28 11.92
CA ILE A 451 -6.50 4.89 11.46
C ILE A 451 -6.36 4.01 12.70
N ILE A 452 -7.17 2.96 12.78
CA ILE A 452 -7.10 1.95 13.85
C ILE A 452 -6.75 0.59 13.23
N PRO A 453 -5.45 0.22 13.18
CA PRO A 453 -5.01 -1.10 12.76
C PRO A 453 -5.46 -2.17 13.76
N THR A 454 -6.07 -3.25 13.26
CA THR A 454 -6.58 -4.32 14.13
C THR A 454 -6.28 -5.70 13.57
N THR A 455 -6.22 -6.68 14.45
CA THR A 455 -6.46 -8.08 14.13
C THR A 455 -7.97 -8.34 14.13
N PHE A 456 -8.46 -9.36 13.44
CA PHE A 456 -9.88 -9.69 13.43
C PHE A 456 -10.36 -10.09 14.85
N GLU A 457 -9.68 -11.06 15.47
CA GLU A 457 -9.96 -11.48 16.83
C GLU A 457 -9.10 -10.71 17.85
N PRO A 458 -9.61 -10.44 19.05
CA PRO A 458 -8.83 -9.81 20.11
C PRO A 458 -7.79 -10.79 20.69
N GLY A 459 -6.76 -10.23 21.33
CA GLY A 459 -5.73 -11.02 22.01
C GLY A 459 -4.65 -11.57 21.09
N HIS A 460 -4.71 -11.40 19.77
CA HIS A 460 -3.60 -11.72 18.86
C HIS A 460 -2.50 -10.67 18.95
N THR A 461 -1.25 -11.13 18.95
CA THR A 461 -0.06 -10.26 19.04
C THR A 461 0.77 -10.35 17.77
N GLY A 462 1.42 -9.25 17.42
CA GLY A 462 2.29 -9.16 16.25
C GLY A 462 2.71 -7.74 15.95
N GLU A 463 3.77 -7.59 15.16
CA GLU A 463 4.22 -6.29 14.67
C GLU A 463 3.64 -6.00 13.29
N PHE A 464 3.38 -4.74 13.02
CA PHE A 464 2.96 -4.27 11.69
C PHE A 464 3.69 -3.00 11.27
N LEU A 465 3.75 -2.82 9.97
CA LEU A 465 4.17 -1.59 9.31
C LEU A 465 2.93 -0.90 8.75
N LEU A 466 2.68 0.33 9.19
CA LEU A 466 1.69 1.23 8.61
C LEU A 466 2.38 2.15 7.60
N ARG A 467 1.85 2.20 6.37
CA ARG A 467 2.27 3.12 5.32
C ARG A 467 1.07 3.97 4.90
N VAL A 468 1.22 5.28 4.96
CA VAL A 468 0.18 6.25 4.56
C VAL A 468 0.75 7.12 3.46
N PHE A 469 0.08 7.17 2.32
CA PHE A 469 0.50 7.96 1.16
C PHE A 469 -0.55 9.02 0.87
N THR A 470 -0.10 10.25 0.74
CA THR A 470 -0.92 11.45 0.46
C THR A 470 -0.19 12.33 -0.53
N ASP A 471 -0.86 13.33 -1.10
CA ASP A 471 -0.23 14.29 -2.04
C ASP A 471 0.75 15.23 -1.35
N VAL A 472 0.47 15.55 -0.10
CA VAL A 472 1.27 16.46 0.74
C VAL A 472 1.52 15.80 2.09
N PRO A 473 2.56 16.19 2.85
CA PRO A 473 2.87 15.57 4.15
C PRO A 473 1.65 15.51 5.07
N SER A 474 1.28 14.28 5.47
CA SER A 474 0.08 13.98 6.26
C SER A 474 0.26 14.17 7.77
N ASN A 475 1.47 14.46 8.25
CA ASN A 475 1.81 14.54 9.67
C ASN A 475 1.37 13.30 10.48
N CYS A 476 1.41 12.12 9.86
CA CYS A 476 0.96 10.89 10.48
C CYS A 476 1.81 10.54 11.71
N ARG A 477 1.15 10.28 12.83
CA ARG A 477 1.78 9.90 14.11
C ARG A 477 0.86 9.03 14.96
N GLU A 478 1.43 8.27 15.88
CA GLU A 478 0.64 7.50 16.83
C GLU A 478 0.04 8.39 17.93
N LEU A 479 -1.18 8.08 18.34
CA LEU A 479 -1.83 8.62 19.53
C LEU A 479 -1.52 7.68 20.72
N CYS A 480 -0.61 8.10 21.59
CA CYS A 480 -0.12 7.28 22.70
C CYS A 480 -0.88 7.51 24.02
N LEU A 481 -1.44 8.71 24.22
CA LEU A 481 -2.09 9.11 25.46
C LEU A 481 -3.61 9.07 25.33
N ASP A 482 -4.28 8.64 26.40
CA ASP A 482 -5.74 8.59 26.48
C ASP A 482 -6.35 9.94 26.87
N GLU A 483 -5.66 10.71 27.70
CA GLU A 483 -6.07 12.00 28.23
C GLU A 483 -4.86 12.93 28.47
N PRO A 484 -5.04 14.21 28.75
CA PRO A 484 -3.95 15.12 29.09
C PRO A 484 -3.09 14.57 30.23
N PRO A 485 -1.74 14.58 30.10
CA PRO A 485 -0.88 14.06 31.15
C PRO A 485 -0.92 14.95 32.39
N ARG A 486 -0.93 14.35 33.57
CA ARG A 486 -0.73 15.06 34.82
C ARG A 486 0.76 15.41 34.97
N THR A 487 1.06 16.70 35.09
CA THR A 487 2.39 17.20 35.28
C THR A 487 2.54 17.80 36.68
N CYS A 488 3.76 18.09 37.14
CA CYS A 488 4.00 18.77 38.41
C CYS A 488 3.32 20.17 38.47
N TRP A 489 3.05 20.78 37.32
CA TRP A 489 2.33 22.03 37.19
C TRP A 489 0.80 21.89 37.26
N SER A 490 0.26 20.69 37.21
CA SER A 490 -1.19 20.44 37.22
C SER A 490 -1.84 20.92 38.54
N SER A 491 -1.11 20.89 39.64
CA SER A 491 -1.57 21.42 40.95
C SER A 491 -1.68 22.94 40.98
N LEU A 492 -0.81 23.62 40.22
CA LEU A 492 -0.77 25.12 40.21
C LEU A 492 -1.63 25.69 39.08
N CYS A 493 -1.59 25.09 37.88
CA CYS A 493 -2.28 25.58 36.68
C CYS A 493 -3.67 24.96 36.46
N GLY A 494 -4.09 24.06 37.36
CA GLY A 494 -5.32 23.26 37.23
C GLY A 494 -5.19 22.11 36.23
N TYR A 495 -5.92 21.05 36.48
CA TYR A 495 -6.08 19.89 35.59
C TYR A 495 -7.48 19.91 34.97
N PRO A 496 -7.65 19.48 33.71
CA PRO A 496 -8.99 19.41 33.11
C PRO A 496 -9.96 18.56 33.93
N GLN A 497 -11.17 19.05 34.07
CA GLN A 497 -12.25 18.40 34.83
C GLN A 497 -13.36 17.89 33.93
N GLN A 498 -13.36 18.33 32.67
CA GLN A 498 -14.39 18.01 31.69
C GLN A 498 -13.80 17.99 30.30
N VAL A 499 -14.25 17.05 29.45
CA VAL A 499 -14.02 17.07 28.02
C VAL A 499 -15.30 17.49 27.32
N THR A 500 -15.19 18.38 26.32
CA THR A 500 -16.33 18.84 25.53
C THR A 500 -16.00 18.77 24.04
N GLN A 501 -16.84 18.08 23.26
CA GLN A 501 -16.81 18.11 21.81
C GLN A 501 -17.86 19.10 21.31
N VAL A 502 -17.46 19.98 20.41
CA VAL A 502 -18.36 20.91 19.72
C VAL A 502 -18.31 20.58 18.22
N HIS A 503 -19.46 20.24 17.65
CA HIS A 503 -19.62 20.01 16.23
C HIS A 503 -20.47 21.12 15.63
N VAL A 504 -19.89 21.97 14.81
CA VAL A 504 -20.60 23.01 14.07
C VAL A 504 -20.97 22.44 12.71
N LEU A 505 -22.26 22.25 12.47
CA LEU A 505 -22.79 21.68 11.24
C LEU A 505 -22.77 22.70 10.11
N GLY A 506 -23.43 23.83 10.31
CA GLY A 506 -23.56 24.86 9.29
C GLY A 506 -24.25 26.11 9.83
N ALA A 507 -24.48 27.08 8.96
CA ALA A 507 -25.25 28.27 9.26
C ALA A 507 -26.27 28.56 8.14
N ALA A 508 -27.28 29.36 8.46
CA ALA A 508 -28.27 29.79 7.49
C ALA A 508 -28.64 31.26 7.71
N GLY A 509 -29.04 31.94 6.64
CA GLY A 509 -29.49 33.33 6.69
C GLY A 509 -28.40 34.33 7.07
N LEU A 510 -27.13 34.04 6.76
CA LEU A 510 -26.03 34.96 6.98
C LEU A 510 -26.25 36.24 6.19
N LYS A 511 -25.78 37.38 6.74
CA LYS A 511 -25.85 38.69 6.09
C LYS A 511 -25.34 38.60 4.64
N ASP A 512 -26.21 38.92 3.70
CA ASP A 512 -25.95 38.77 2.26
C ASP A 512 -24.91 39.76 1.72
N SER A 513 -23.97 39.21 0.97
CA SER A 513 -23.31 39.87 -0.16
C SER A 513 -24.03 39.39 -1.43
N PRO A 514 -24.10 40.16 -2.51
CA PRO A 514 -24.73 39.75 -3.79
C PRO A 514 -24.18 38.44 -4.37
N THR A 515 -22.99 38.03 -3.94
CA THR A 515 -22.27 36.79 -4.36
C THR A 515 -22.20 35.73 -3.27
N GLY A 516 -22.94 35.90 -2.12
CA GLY A 516 -22.78 35.07 -0.93
C GLY A 516 -21.52 35.42 -0.12
N ALA A 517 -21.41 34.90 1.10
CA ALA A 517 -20.25 35.09 1.95
C ALA A 517 -19.21 33.98 1.73
N ASN A 518 -17.92 34.32 1.85
CA ASN A 518 -16.84 33.35 1.97
C ASN A 518 -16.58 33.09 3.45
N SER A 519 -17.47 32.34 4.08
CA SER A 519 -17.50 32.24 5.54
C SER A 519 -16.69 31.08 6.10
N TYR A 520 -16.21 31.24 7.33
CA TYR A 520 -15.58 30.21 8.13
C TYR A 520 -15.95 30.39 9.61
N VAL A 521 -15.78 29.32 10.37
CA VAL A 521 -16.10 29.28 11.81
C VAL A 521 -14.81 29.20 12.63
N ILE A 522 -14.82 29.86 13.78
CA ILE A 522 -13.81 29.68 14.84
C ILE A 522 -14.55 29.26 16.12
N ILE A 523 -14.20 28.09 16.66
CA ILE A 523 -14.63 27.62 17.99
C ILE A 523 -13.53 28.01 18.97
N LYS A 524 -13.86 28.71 20.05
CA LYS A 524 -12.91 29.17 21.09
C LYS A 524 -13.31 28.63 22.45
N CYS A 525 -12.38 28.04 23.17
CA CYS A 525 -12.58 27.54 24.52
C CYS A 525 -11.28 27.69 25.33
N GLU A 526 -11.31 28.44 26.45
CA GLU A 526 -10.23 28.56 27.44
C GLU A 526 -8.80 28.86 26.85
N GLY A 527 -8.74 29.61 25.74
CA GLY A 527 -7.48 29.93 25.05
C GLY A 527 -7.20 29.06 23.82
N ASP A 528 -7.80 27.90 23.70
CA ASP A 528 -7.73 27.05 22.51
C ASP A 528 -8.72 27.50 21.44
N LYS A 529 -8.37 27.22 20.18
CA LYS A 529 -9.24 27.55 19.04
C LYS A 529 -9.17 26.49 17.95
N VAL A 530 -10.32 26.24 17.32
CA VAL A 530 -10.47 25.43 16.12
C VAL A 530 -11.08 26.28 15.02
N ARG A 531 -10.57 26.17 13.80
CA ARG A 531 -11.06 26.92 12.64
C ARG A 531 -11.50 25.94 11.54
N SER A 532 -12.63 26.22 10.91
CA SER A 532 -13.07 25.46 9.72
C SER A 532 -12.35 25.91 8.44
N ALA A 533 -12.49 25.09 7.39
CA ALA A 533 -12.24 25.54 6.02
C ALA A 533 -13.19 26.69 5.64
N ILE A 534 -12.82 27.44 4.59
CA ILE A 534 -13.63 28.57 4.06
C ILE A 534 -14.69 27.98 3.11
N GLN A 535 -15.98 28.26 3.42
CA GLN A 535 -17.10 27.98 2.52
C GLN A 535 -17.33 29.19 1.62
N LYS A 536 -17.19 29.00 0.31
CA LYS A 536 -17.18 30.10 -0.66
C LYS A 536 -18.56 30.36 -1.24
N GLY A 537 -18.96 31.64 -1.35
CA GLY A 537 -20.07 32.10 -2.15
C GLY A 537 -21.44 31.55 -1.72
N THR A 538 -21.68 31.39 -0.42
CA THR A 538 -22.95 30.82 0.10
C THR A 538 -23.47 31.58 1.32
N SER A 539 -24.80 31.70 1.42
CA SER A 539 -25.51 32.21 2.59
C SER A 539 -25.92 31.08 3.56
N THR A 540 -25.75 29.83 3.14
CA THR A 540 -26.07 28.61 3.90
C THR A 540 -24.87 27.65 3.93
N PRO A 541 -23.73 28.05 4.53
CA PRO A 541 -22.52 27.24 4.53
C PRO A 541 -22.67 25.98 5.39
N GLU A 542 -22.15 24.87 4.89
CA GLU A 542 -21.95 23.62 5.63
C GLU A 542 -20.50 23.53 6.09
N TYR A 543 -20.25 23.80 7.37
CA TYR A 543 -18.88 23.78 7.91
C TYR A 543 -18.39 22.40 8.30
N ASN A 544 -19.26 21.62 8.90
CA ASN A 544 -19.02 20.23 9.33
C ASN A 544 -17.71 20.04 10.12
N VAL A 545 -17.39 21.01 10.97
CA VAL A 545 -16.15 21.10 11.75
C VAL A 545 -16.37 20.69 13.20
N LYS A 546 -15.46 19.85 13.71
CA LYS A 546 -15.47 19.39 15.10
C LYS A 546 -14.24 19.91 15.85
N GLY A 547 -14.44 20.34 17.11
CA GLY A 547 -13.37 20.65 18.05
C GLY A 547 -13.57 19.91 19.35
N ILE A 548 -12.48 19.46 19.98
CA ILE A 548 -12.49 18.82 21.30
C ILE A 548 -11.68 19.67 22.28
N PHE A 549 -12.23 19.91 23.49
CA PHE A 549 -11.62 20.79 24.48
C PHE A 549 -11.59 20.12 25.84
N TYR A 550 -10.42 20.09 26.45
CA TYR A 550 -10.20 19.57 27.80
C TYR A 550 -10.22 20.76 28.79
N ARG A 551 -11.38 20.94 29.44
CA ARG A 551 -11.74 22.17 30.16
C ARG A 551 -11.29 22.15 31.60
N LYS A 552 -10.56 23.19 31.98
CA LYS A 552 -10.14 23.47 33.37
C LYS A 552 -11.18 24.32 34.11
N LYS A 553 -11.94 25.10 33.38
CA LYS A 553 -12.97 26.03 33.89
C LYS A 553 -14.31 25.75 33.21
N PRO A 554 -15.01 24.67 33.56
CA PRO A 554 -16.25 24.27 32.89
C PRO A 554 -17.35 25.30 32.89
N GLY A 555 -17.37 26.21 33.89
CA GLY A 555 -18.34 27.32 33.95
C GLY A 555 -18.13 28.45 32.93
N GLN A 556 -16.98 28.50 32.23
CA GLN A 556 -16.77 29.48 31.16
C GLN A 556 -17.49 29.03 29.88
N PRO A 557 -18.18 29.94 29.15
CA PRO A 557 -18.85 29.56 27.90
C PRO A 557 -17.83 29.28 26.79
N ILE A 558 -18.21 28.39 25.89
CA ILE A 558 -17.52 28.17 24.61
C ILE A 558 -18.09 29.16 23.60
N THR A 559 -17.24 29.87 22.88
CA THR A 559 -17.66 30.86 21.90
C THR A 559 -17.45 30.33 20.48
N VAL A 560 -18.51 30.33 19.67
CA VAL A 560 -18.44 30.00 18.25
C VAL A 560 -18.66 31.27 17.44
N GLN A 561 -17.70 31.66 16.62
CA GLN A 561 -17.72 32.87 15.81
C GLN A 561 -17.74 32.54 14.33
N ILE A 562 -18.56 33.27 13.56
CA ILE A 562 -18.59 33.20 12.09
C ILE A 562 -17.94 34.47 11.52
N TRP A 563 -17.07 34.26 10.54
CA TRP A 563 -16.33 35.31 9.88
C TRP A 563 -16.46 35.18 8.37
N ASN A 564 -16.50 36.30 7.65
CA ASN A 564 -16.41 36.36 6.19
C ASN A 564 -14.97 36.68 5.80
N HIS A 565 -14.35 35.78 5.07
CA HIS A 565 -12.98 35.96 4.57
C HIS A 565 -12.95 37.01 3.44
N ARG A 566 -12.14 38.03 3.60
CA ARG A 566 -11.92 39.10 2.64
C ARG A 566 -10.43 39.35 2.41
N VAL A 567 -10.06 39.89 1.26
CA VAL A 567 -8.66 40.10 0.84
C VAL A 567 -7.89 41.00 1.80
N LEU A 568 -8.52 42.05 2.35
CA LEU A 568 -7.85 43.02 3.22
C LEU A 568 -8.05 42.71 4.71
N LYS A 569 -9.27 42.43 5.14
CA LYS A 569 -9.59 42.18 6.56
C LYS A 569 -10.88 41.38 6.63
N ASP A 570 -10.85 40.30 7.41
CA ASP A 570 -12.02 39.47 7.64
C ASP A 570 -13.12 40.24 8.37
N GLU A 571 -14.36 40.05 7.92
CA GLU A 571 -15.55 40.67 8.50
C GLU A 571 -16.20 39.71 9.50
N PHE A 572 -16.54 40.22 10.66
CA PHE A 572 -17.28 39.48 11.68
C PHE A 572 -18.76 39.41 11.30
N LEU A 573 -19.32 38.20 11.22
CA LEU A 573 -20.75 37.98 10.89
C LEU A 573 -21.61 37.73 12.11
N GLY A 574 -21.05 37.17 13.18
CA GLY A 574 -21.79 36.92 14.43
C GLY A 574 -21.11 35.87 15.31
N GLN A 575 -21.60 35.71 16.50
CA GLN A 575 -21.16 34.68 17.44
C GLN A 575 -22.30 34.09 18.25
N VAL A 576 -22.07 32.93 18.84
CA VAL A 576 -22.93 32.34 19.87
C VAL A 576 -22.08 31.87 21.04
N HIS A 577 -22.69 31.84 22.21
CA HIS A 577 -22.08 31.32 23.43
C HIS A 577 -22.79 30.04 23.86
N LEU A 578 -22.02 28.96 24.00
CA LEU A 578 -22.51 27.65 24.39
C LEU A 578 -22.18 27.39 25.86
N LYS A 579 -23.17 26.97 26.61
CA LYS A 579 -22.96 26.31 27.91
C LYS A 579 -22.92 24.82 27.64
N ALA A 580 -21.94 24.15 28.23
CA ALA A 580 -21.74 22.72 28.07
C ALA A 580 -21.67 22.12 29.48
N ASP A 581 -22.80 21.62 29.94
CA ASP A 581 -22.89 20.96 31.24
C ASP A 581 -22.39 19.51 31.15
N PRO A 582 -21.80 18.95 32.23
CA PRO A 582 -21.48 17.53 32.27
C PRO A 582 -22.72 16.71 31.93
N ASP A 583 -22.53 15.68 31.10
CA ASP A 583 -23.62 14.79 30.67
C ASP A 583 -24.61 15.38 29.66
N ASP A 584 -24.28 16.54 29.05
CA ASP A 584 -25.01 17.00 27.88
C ASP A 584 -24.92 15.92 26.77
N LEU A 585 -26.10 15.38 26.45
CA LEU A 585 -26.24 14.47 25.33
C LEU A 585 -26.11 15.27 24.04
N GLN A 586 -25.66 14.61 22.98
CA GLN A 586 -25.43 15.19 21.66
C GLN A 586 -26.73 15.75 21.03
N ASN A 587 -27.20 16.88 21.54
CA ASN A 587 -28.40 17.57 21.05
C ASN A 587 -28.03 18.63 20.01
N LEU A 588 -28.84 18.70 18.95
CA LEU A 588 -28.73 19.76 17.95
C LEU A 588 -29.38 21.04 18.50
N HIS A 589 -28.59 22.10 18.59
CA HIS A 589 -29.03 23.44 18.91
C HIS A 589 -28.97 24.32 17.67
N THR A 590 -30.06 24.99 17.34
CA THR A 590 -30.11 26.07 16.35
C THR A 590 -30.17 27.39 17.10
N LEU A 591 -29.10 28.19 17.00
CA LEU A 591 -28.92 29.41 17.76
C LEU A 591 -28.85 30.62 16.84
N HIS A 592 -29.47 31.76 17.28
CA HIS A 592 -29.37 33.04 16.59
C HIS A 592 -28.00 33.67 16.82
N LEU A 593 -27.42 34.26 15.78
CA LEU A 593 -26.15 34.96 15.83
C LEU A 593 -26.30 36.27 16.60
N GLN A 594 -25.31 36.60 17.41
CA GLN A 594 -25.26 37.80 18.23
C GLN A 594 -23.99 38.62 17.92
N ASP A 595 -24.04 39.90 18.21
CA ASP A 595 -22.89 40.80 18.14
C ASP A 595 -21.86 40.52 19.26
N ARG A 596 -20.80 41.33 19.35
CA ARG A 596 -19.75 41.17 20.35
C ARG A 596 -20.01 41.95 21.65
N SER A 597 -21.17 42.58 21.80
CA SER A 597 -21.47 43.34 22.99
C SER A 597 -21.54 42.44 24.22
N SER A 598 -20.78 42.76 25.27
CA SER A 598 -20.75 41.95 26.49
C SER A 598 -21.88 42.29 27.47
N ARG A 599 -22.54 43.46 27.34
CA ARG A 599 -23.57 43.90 28.28
C ARG A 599 -24.99 43.67 27.80
N GLN A 600 -25.23 43.89 26.51
CA GLN A 600 -26.53 43.59 25.88
C GLN A 600 -26.24 43.15 24.44
N PRO A 601 -26.04 41.82 24.20
CA PRO A 601 -25.84 41.34 22.86
C PRO A 601 -27.12 41.55 22.02
N SER A 602 -26.94 42.17 20.85
CA SER A 602 -28.01 42.33 19.87
C SER A 602 -27.96 41.18 18.85
N ASP A 603 -29.15 40.73 18.42
CA ASP A 603 -29.25 39.69 17.42
C ASP A 603 -28.76 40.21 16.04
N LEU A 604 -27.95 39.37 15.38
CA LEU A 604 -27.48 39.56 14.01
C LEU A 604 -28.21 38.62 13.07
N PRO A 605 -28.28 38.94 11.76
CA PRO A 605 -28.88 38.03 10.80
C PRO A 605 -28.20 36.67 10.78
N GLY A 606 -29.00 35.62 10.76
CA GLY A 606 -28.55 34.24 10.61
C GLY A 606 -28.63 33.38 11.88
N THR A 607 -28.59 32.10 11.63
CA THR A 607 -28.57 31.05 12.64
C THR A 607 -27.41 30.10 12.40
N ILE A 608 -26.99 29.41 13.47
CA ILE A 608 -25.95 28.40 13.41
C ILE A 608 -26.43 27.10 14.07
N GLY A 609 -26.17 25.98 13.40
CA GLY A 609 -26.45 24.64 13.91
C GLY A 609 -25.23 24.04 14.59
N VAL A 610 -25.37 23.69 15.88
CA VAL A 610 -24.28 23.16 16.72
C VAL A 610 -24.75 21.96 17.52
N CYS A 611 -23.92 20.92 17.61
CA CYS A 611 -24.08 19.83 18.57
C CYS A 611 -22.98 19.93 19.63
N VAL A 612 -23.35 19.74 20.89
CA VAL A 612 -22.41 19.75 22.04
C VAL A 612 -22.50 18.42 22.75
N LEU A 613 -21.37 17.83 23.04
CA LEU A 613 -21.23 16.61 23.84
C LEU A 613 -20.20 16.88 24.94
N SER A 614 -20.57 16.68 26.19
CA SER A 614 -19.69 16.91 27.32
C SER A 614 -19.71 15.77 28.31
N SER A 615 -18.57 15.51 28.93
CA SER A 615 -18.46 14.50 30.00
C SER A 615 -17.42 14.91 31.04
N ALA A 616 -17.67 14.55 32.29
CA ALA A 616 -16.71 14.67 33.38
C ALA A 616 -15.59 13.61 33.26
N SER A 617 -15.83 12.49 32.55
CA SER A 617 -14.79 11.52 32.22
C SER A 617 -14.00 11.99 31.00
N LEU A 618 -12.71 12.26 31.16
CA LEU A 618 -11.85 12.79 30.07
C LEU A 618 -11.65 11.80 28.91
N THR A 619 -11.97 10.53 29.11
CA THR A 619 -11.87 9.46 28.12
C THR A 619 -13.24 9.02 27.58
N ALA A 620 -14.31 9.81 27.77
CA ALA A 620 -15.66 9.44 27.31
C ALA A 620 -15.89 9.73 25.81
N ILE A 621 -15.06 10.60 25.19
CA ILE A 621 -15.22 11.07 23.81
C ILE A 621 -14.09 10.63 22.93
#